data_694179f4fda02fe27bdaaf0f4a44ecc7
#
_entry.id   694179f4fda02fe27bdaaf0f4a44ecc7
#
_cell.length_a   1.000
_cell.length_b   1.000
_cell.length_c   1.000
_cell.angle_alpha   90.00
_cell.angle_beta   90.00
_cell.angle_gamma   90.00
#
_symmetry.space_group_name_H-M   'P 1'
#
loop_
_entity.id
_entity.type
_entity.pdbx_description
1 polymer ?
#
loop_
_entity_poly.entity_id
_entity_poly.type
_entity_poly.pdbx_seq_one_letter_code
_entity_poly.pdbx_strand_id
1 'polypeptide(L)'
;MKTFGEYIRKSREDKGLPLRKVAAALDIDTSILSKIERNERRATIEMIPILAESLDKAEKDIELQFIQSAITTDLGKLKYLKDGLKEILKTL
;
A
#
# COMPACT_ATOMS: atom_id res chain seq x y z
N MET A 1 -7.92 -11.19 -2.29
CA MET A 1 -7.18 -10.29 -1.38
C MET A 1 -7.08 -8.91 -1.98
N LYS A 2 -7.34 -7.88 -1.18
CA LYS A 2 -7.23 -6.51 -1.67
C LYS A 2 -5.76 -6.14 -1.90
N THR A 3 -5.52 -5.41 -2.97
CA THR A 3 -4.20 -4.86 -3.22
C THR A 3 -4.00 -3.62 -2.37
N PHE A 4 -2.75 -3.16 -2.27
CA PHE A 4 -2.44 -1.94 -1.53
C PHE A 4 -3.20 -0.74 -2.12
N GLY A 5 -3.25 -0.64 -3.45
CA GLY A 5 -3.97 0.44 -4.12
C GLY A 5 -5.45 0.47 -3.79
N GLU A 6 -6.11 -0.69 -3.81
CA GLU A 6 -7.52 -0.79 -3.45
C GLU A 6 -7.75 -0.42 -1.98
N TYR A 7 -6.84 -0.82 -1.10
CA TYR A 7 -6.92 -0.49 0.32
C TYR A 7 -6.83 1.03 0.52
N ILE A 8 -5.88 1.70 -0.15
CA ILE A 8 -5.71 3.15 -0.07
C ILE A 8 -6.94 3.87 -0.61
N ARG A 9 -7.44 3.44 -1.76
CA ARG A 9 -8.64 4.02 -2.36
C ARG A 9 -9.84 3.93 -1.44
N LYS A 10 -10.08 2.76 -0.89
CA LYS A 10 -11.21 2.55 0.02
C LYS A 10 -11.07 3.41 1.27
N SER A 11 -9.89 3.45 1.86
CA SER A 11 -9.61 4.28 3.05
C SER A 11 -9.86 5.76 2.76
N ARG A 12 -9.43 6.21 1.58
CA ARG A 12 -9.65 7.60 1.15
C ARG A 12 -11.14 7.90 0.96
N GLU A 13 -11.84 7.02 0.26
CA GLU A 13 -13.28 7.19 -0.01
C GLU A 13 -14.10 7.14 1.26
N ASP A 14 -13.77 6.22 2.17
CA ASP A 14 -14.46 6.10 3.47
C ASP A 14 -14.32 7.39 4.29
N LYS A 15 -13.21 8.09 4.12
CA LYS A 15 -12.97 9.35 4.81
C LYS A 15 -13.52 10.56 4.04
N GLY A 16 -14.07 10.33 2.86
CA GLY A 16 -14.63 11.40 2.03
C GLY A 16 -13.60 12.34 1.45
N LEU A 17 -12.37 11.88 1.30
CA LEU A 17 -11.29 12.73 0.76
C LEU A 17 -11.22 12.63 -0.76
N PRO A 18 -11.14 13.79 -1.45
CA PRO A 18 -10.90 13.76 -2.88
C PRO A 18 -9.48 13.32 -3.19
N LEU A 19 -9.30 12.78 -4.39
CA LEU A 19 -8.00 12.28 -4.84
C LEU A 19 -6.91 13.35 -4.72
N ARG A 20 -7.22 14.59 -5.11
CA ARG A 20 -6.25 15.69 -5.10
C ARG A 20 -5.70 16.01 -3.71
N LYS A 21 -6.48 15.78 -2.66
CA LYS A 21 -6.03 16.06 -1.29
C LYS A 21 -4.91 15.13 -0.87
N VAL A 22 -5.08 13.84 -1.14
CA VAL A 22 -4.08 12.85 -0.77
C VAL A 22 -2.85 12.97 -1.69
N ALA A 23 -3.08 13.23 -2.98
CA ALA A 23 -1.98 13.46 -3.93
C ALA A 23 -1.12 14.65 -3.51
N ALA A 24 -1.75 15.75 -3.06
CA ALA A 24 -1.03 16.92 -2.57
C ALA A 24 -0.19 16.60 -1.33
N ALA A 25 -0.74 15.83 -0.41
CA ALA A 25 0.00 15.42 0.79
C ALA A 25 1.23 14.58 0.42
N LEU A 26 1.13 13.76 -0.61
CA LEU A 26 2.23 12.93 -1.11
C LEU A 26 3.17 13.70 -2.05
N ASP A 27 2.83 14.92 -2.40
CA ASP A 27 3.58 15.74 -3.36
C ASP A 27 3.74 15.05 -4.72
N ILE A 28 2.65 14.47 -5.21
CA ILE A 28 2.59 13.82 -6.51
C ILE A 28 1.35 14.30 -7.28
N ASP A 29 1.34 14.08 -8.58
CA ASP A 29 0.18 14.38 -9.42
C ASP A 29 -0.98 13.44 -9.10
N THR A 30 -2.21 13.93 -9.26
CA THR A 30 -3.41 13.10 -9.06
C THR A 30 -3.42 11.90 -10.00
N SER A 31 -2.88 12.04 -11.21
CA SER A 31 -2.78 10.93 -12.16
C SER A 31 -1.88 9.80 -11.62
N ILE A 32 -0.82 10.15 -10.92
CA ILE A 32 0.09 9.17 -10.31
C ILE A 32 -0.62 8.43 -9.18
N LEU A 33 -1.30 9.16 -8.30
CA LEU A 33 -2.06 8.52 -7.21
C LEU A 33 -3.17 7.63 -7.77
N SER A 34 -3.87 8.09 -8.81
CA SER A 34 -4.90 7.28 -9.46
C SER A 34 -4.32 5.94 -9.97
N LYS A 35 -3.13 5.98 -10.58
CA LYS A 35 -2.45 4.76 -11.03
C LYS A 35 -2.06 3.85 -9.86
N ILE A 36 -1.62 4.43 -8.76
CA ILE A 36 -1.30 3.65 -7.55
C ILE A 36 -2.55 2.95 -7.03
N GLU A 37 -3.67 3.67 -6.97
CA GLU A 37 -4.94 3.09 -6.49
C GLU A 37 -5.45 1.98 -7.40
N ARG A 38 -5.11 2.03 -8.70
CA ARG A 38 -5.49 1.00 -9.67
C ARG A 38 -4.43 -0.08 -9.87
N ASN A 39 -3.36 -0.02 -9.09
CA ASN A 39 -2.23 -0.97 -9.17
C ASN A 39 -1.49 -0.95 -10.50
N GLU A 40 -1.52 0.18 -11.18
CA GLU A 40 -0.77 0.42 -12.42
C GLU A 40 0.60 1.02 -12.12
N ARG A 41 0.83 1.42 -10.88
CA ARG A 41 2.09 1.98 -10.42
C ARG A 41 2.28 1.61 -8.95
N ARG A 42 3.51 1.30 -8.55
CA ARG A 42 3.81 0.94 -7.17
C ARG A 42 3.93 2.18 -6.29
N ALA A 43 3.39 2.08 -5.08
CA ALA A 43 3.68 3.04 -4.03
C ALA A 43 5.09 2.81 -3.51
N THR A 44 5.68 3.83 -2.91
CA THR A 44 7.01 3.74 -2.30
C THR A 44 6.90 3.63 -0.78
N ILE A 45 7.96 3.12 -0.16
CA ILE A 45 8.01 2.99 1.30
C ILE A 45 7.82 4.35 1.98
N GLU A 46 8.38 5.41 1.40
CA GLU A 46 8.31 6.77 1.94
C GLU A 46 6.88 7.32 2.00
N MET A 47 5.97 6.75 1.22
CA MET A 47 4.56 7.16 1.23
C MET A 47 3.81 6.66 2.47
N ILE A 48 4.32 5.62 3.14
CA ILE A 48 3.60 4.98 4.25
C ILE A 48 3.24 5.96 5.37
N PRO A 49 4.18 6.70 5.97
CA PRO A 49 3.82 7.62 7.05
C PRO A 49 2.91 8.77 6.58
N ILE A 50 3.09 9.23 5.35
CA ILE A 50 2.27 10.32 4.79
C ILE A 50 0.83 9.84 4.57
N LEU A 51 0.66 8.63 4.04
CA LEU A 51 -0.66 8.03 3.86
C LEU A 51 -1.35 7.78 5.20
N ALA A 52 -0.60 7.34 6.20
CA ALA A 52 -1.14 7.11 7.54
C ALA A 52 -1.74 8.39 8.11
N GLU A 53 -1.01 9.50 8.00
CA GLU A 53 -1.48 10.81 8.46
C GLU A 53 -2.68 11.29 7.65
N SER A 54 -2.60 11.25 6.32
CA SER A 54 -3.66 11.73 5.43
C SER A 54 -4.95 10.96 5.59
N LEU A 55 -4.86 9.65 5.80
CA LEU A 55 -6.00 8.75 5.87
C LEU A 55 -6.46 8.50 7.32
N ASP A 56 -5.81 9.13 8.29
CA ASP A 56 -6.09 8.95 9.71
C ASP A 56 -6.09 7.46 10.10
N LYS A 57 -5.02 6.78 9.68
CA LYS A 57 -4.79 5.37 9.97
C LYS A 57 -3.49 5.21 10.73
N ALA A 58 -3.40 4.16 11.54
CA ALA A 58 -2.13 3.83 12.18
C ALA A 58 -1.10 3.46 11.11
N GLU A 59 0.12 3.96 11.27
CA GLU A 59 1.21 3.66 10.33
C GLU A 59 1.41 2.15 10.19
N LYS A 60 1.29 1.42 11.29
CA LYS A 60 1.39 -0.04 11.30
C LYS A 60 0.38 -0.68 10.34
N ASP A 61 -0.87 -0.20 10.32
CA ASP A 61 -1.91 -0.76 9.46
C ASP A 61 -1.57 -0.54 7.99
N ILE A 62 -1.11 0.66 7.64
CA ILE A 62 -0.68 0.97 6.26
C ILE A 62 0.50 0.08 5.88
N GLU A 63 1.50 -0.01 6.76
CA GLU A 63 2.71 -0.79 6.49
C GLU A 63 2.40 -2.28 6.30
N LEU A 64 1.51 -2.85 7.13
CA LEU A 64 1.13 -4.25 6.98
C LEU A 64 0.47 -4.52 5.63
N GLN A 65 -0.40 -3.62 5.17
CA GLN A 65 -1.02 -3.74 3.85
C GLN A 65 0.01 -3.63 2.74
N PHE A 66 0.98 -2.73 2.89
CA PHE A 66 2.07 -2.56 1.93
C PHE A 66 2.90 -3.85 1.82
N ILE A 67 3.30 -4.42 2.95
CA ILE A 67 4.10 -5.66 2.97
C ILE A 67 3.35 -6.81 2.30
N GLN A 68 2.09 -7.01 2.68
CA GLN A 68 1.28 -8.10 2.12
C GLN A 68 1.12 -7.96 0.61
N SER A 69 0.82 -6.76 0.16
CA SER A 69 0.64 -6.48 -1.27
C SER A 69 1.93 -6.69 -2.06
N ALA A 70 3.06 -6.21 -1.53
CA ALA A 70 4.35 -6.35 -2.19
C ALA A 70 4.72 -7.83 -2.38
N ILE A 71 4.57 -8.61 -1.32
CA ILE A 71 4.90 -10.03 -1.37
C ILE A 71 3.97 -10.78 -2.32
N THR A 72 2.67 -10.56 -2.23
CA THR A 72 1.71 -11.29 -3.06
C THR A 72 1.79 -10.89 -4.53
N THR A 73 2.09 -9.63 -4.83
CA THR A 73 2.23 -9.15 -6.20
C THR A 73 3.45 -9.78 -6.88
N ASP A 74 4.59 -9.81 -6.21
CA ASP A 74 5.83 -10.27 -6.81
C ASP A 74 6.04 -11.77 -6.66
N LEU A 75 5.62 -12.34 -5.55
CA LEU A 75 6.00 -13.69 -5.13
C LEU A 75 4.81 -14.62 -4.91
N GLY A 76 3.58 -14.12 -5.03
CA GLY A 76 2.38 -14.85 -4.66
C GLY A 76 2.16 -16.18 -5.38
N LYS A 77 2.72 -16.32 -6.58
CA LYS A 77 2.56 -17.53 -7.39
C LYS A 77 3.67 -18.55 -7.18
N LEU A 78 4.66 -18.22 -6.35
CA LEU A 78 5.79 -19.12 -6.12
C LEU A 78 5.39 -20.30 -5.24
N LYS A 79 5.75 -21.49 -5.69
CA LYS A 79 5.39 -22.75 -5.04
C LYS A 79 5.86 -22.85 -3.59
N TYR A 80 7.05 -22.33 -3.30
CA TYR A 80 7.66 -22.43 -1.97
C TYR A 80 7.65 -21.11 -1.19
N LEU A 81 6.73 -20.22 -1.53
CA LEU A 81 6.63 -18.92 -0.86
C LEU A 81 6.50 -19.07 0.66
N LYS A 82 5.60 -19.94 1.09
CA LYS A 82 5.36 -20.15 2.53
C LYS A 82 6.62 -20.58 3.25
N ASP A 83 7.38 -21.50 2.65
CA ASP A 83 8.63 -21.97 3.24
C ASP A 83 9.67 -20.86 3.31
N GLY A 84 9.77 -20.06 2.23
CA GLY A 84 10.67 -18.91 2.21
C GLY A 84 10.34 -17.88 3.29
N LEU A 85 9.05 -17.61 3.50
CA LEU A 85 8.59 -16.68 4.54
C LEU A 85 8.95 -17.20 5.92
N LYS A 86 8.81 -18.50 6.16
CA LYS A 86 9.19 -19.11 7.45
C LYS A 86 10.68 -18.96 7.73
N GLU A 87 11.51 -19.14 6.69
CA GLU A 87 12.96 -18.97 6.84
C GLU A 87 13.32 -17.52 7.18
N ILE A 88 12.68 -16.57 6.52
CA ILE A 88 12.90 -15.14 6.81
C ILE A 88 12.54 -14.82 8.25
N LEU A 89 11.41 -15.35 8.74
CA LEU A 89 10.96 -15.08 10.10
C LEU A 89 11.99 -15.51 11.16
N LYS A 90 12.79 -16.52 10.87
CA LYS A 90 13.84 -16.97 11.79
C LYS A 90 14.96 -15.95 11.94
N THR A 91 15.12 -15.05 10.97
CA THR A 91 16.21 -14.05 10.97
C THR A 91 15.78 -12.67 11.44
N LEU A 92 14.49 -12.42 11.60
CA LEU A 92 13.97 -11.10 11.99
C LEU A 92 13.91 -10.91 13.53
#